data_54738cbd5685cc9345ec8c77fe653f9b
#
_entry.id   54738cbd5685cc9345ec8c77fe653f9b
#
_cell.length_a   1.000
_cell.length_b   1.000
_cell.length_c   1.000
_cell.angle_alpha   90.00
_cell.angle_beta   90.00
_cell.angle_gamma   90.00
#
_symmetry.space_group_name_H-M   'P 1'
#
loop_
_entity.id
_entity.type
_entity.pdbx_description
1 polymer ?
#
loop_
_entity_poly.entity_id
_entity_poly.type
_entity_poly.pdbx_seq_one_letter_code
_entity_poly.pdbx_strand_id
1 'polypeptide(L)'
;MRNRKLTAVFLGTVFALGLIAGGYGAFGETVNAKAKKTEKGEYKEVQIGFPSAGSDWAEGTLALAQEKGYLDEYLHPLGYDAKLTAFTGAAPAIHEALVSQDLDYAYYAGFAGVMAKSNGIDTKLLTVAGYGSAWQLAVTVDSGISTLKDLKGKTISYQRGAAPQMYLLKILEEAGLEEGDVNLVNSTIPEGLSSLSAGAVDGAVVTYGQADTLVEQGKAKILHKGVEADLDTYFEPTVLLGRTEFVEENQEVNVALL
;
A
#
# COMPACT_ATOMS: atom_id res chain seq x y z
N MET A 1 -39.46 11.45 48.40
CA MET A 1 -40.47 12.17 47.60
C MET A 1 -39.91 12.30 46.19
N ARG A 2 -40.34 11.51 45.42
CA ARG A 2 -41.37 11.37 44.37
C ARG A 2 -40.85 11.77 42.98
N ASN A 3 -40.61 10.73 42.21
CA ASN A 3 -40.39 10.61 40.75
C ASN A 3 -41.16 11.60 39.89
N ARG A 4 -40.57 11.99 38.75
CA ARG A 4 -41.28 12.08 37.47
C ARG A 4 -40.35 11.86 36.28
N LYS A 5 -40.64 10.75 35.58
CA LYS A 5 -40.16 10.46 34.19
C LYS A 5 -40.88 11.38 33.24
N LEU A 6 -40.20 11.93 32.26
CA LEU A 6 -40.79 12.54 31.06
C LEU A 6 -40.31 11.79 29.84
N THR A 7 -41.23 11.08 29.24
CA THR A 7 -41.13 10.47 27.92
C THR A 7 -41.52 11.54 26.89
N ALA A 8 -40.64 11.87 25.95
CA ALA A 8 -40.99 12.71 24.81
C ALA A 8 -41.07 11.83 23.56
N VAL A 9 -42.28 11.71 23.04
CA VAL A 9 -42.61 11.14 21.73
C VAL A 9 -42.51 12.27 20.71
N PHE A 10 -41.69 12.12 19.67
CA PHE A 10 -41.70 12.99 18.50
C PHE A 10 -42.32 12.26 17.32
N LEU A 11 -43.54 12.68 16.96
CA LEU A 11 -44.20 12.40 15.69
C LEU A 11 -43.59 13.31 14.63
N GLY A 12 -42.99 12.77 13.61
CA GLY A 12 -42.49 13.51 12.45
C GLY A 12 -43.42 13.34 11.25
N THR A 13 -43.88 14.43 10.77
CA THR A 13 -44.81 14.65 9.66
C THR A 13 -44.14 14.41 8.30
N VAL A 14 -44.82 13.62 7.47
CA VAL A 14 -44.56 13.43 6.03
C VAL A 14 -44.95 14.69 5.26
N PHE A 15 -44.08 15.19 4.41
CA PHE A 15 -44.45 16.14 3.34
C PHE A 15 -44.14 15.50 1.99
N ALA A 16 -45.20 15.24 1.25
CA ALA A 16 -45.16 14.88 -0.17
C ALA A 16 -45.50 16.12 -0.99
N LEU A 17 -44.68 16.46 -1.97
CA LEU A 17 -44.98 17.28 -3.14
C LEU A 17 -43.99 16.87 -4.23
N GLY A 18 -44.32 16.29 -5.34
CA GLY A 18 -45.19 16.78 -6.39
C GLY A 18 -44.34 16.97 -7.65
N LEU A 19 -44.44 16.03 -8.57
CA LEU A 19 -44.08 15.92 -9.98
C LEU A 19 -43.69 17.25 -10.74
N ILE A 20 -42.55 17.21 -11.47
CA ILE A 20 -42.45 17.69 -12.84
C ILE A 20 -41.61 16.71 -13.66
N ALA A 21 -42.16 16.26 -14.79
CA ALA A 21 -41.58 15.32 -15.73
C ALA A 21 -40.53 15.99 -16.64
N GLY A 22 -39.44 15.28 -16.89
CA GLY A 22 -38.47 15.60 -17.93
C GLY A 22 -37.52 14.45 -18.10
N GLY A 23 -37.75 13.62 -19.11
CA GLY A 23 -37.04 12.34 -19.29
C GLY A 23 -35.57 12.49 -19.67
N TYR A 24 -34.76 11.67 -19.07
CA TYR A 24 -33.55 11.08 -19.62
C TYR A 24 -33.37 9.66 -19.06
N GLY A 25 -32.94 8.78 -19.96
CA GLY A 25 -33.04 7.34 -19.90
C GLY A 25 -32.48 6.64 -18.66
N ALA A 26 -33.07 5.51 -18.45
CA ALA A 26 -32.79 4.51 -17.46
C ALA A 26 -31.32 4.04 -17.43
N PHE A 27 -30.67 4.23 -16.30
CA PHE A 27 -29.67 3.35 -15.73
C PHE A 27 -29.71 3.58 -14.22
N GLY A 28 -30.45 2.74 -13.55
CA GLY A 28 -30.61 2.78 -12.10
C GLY A 28 -31.41 1.58 -11.64
N GLU A 29 -30.93 0.37 -11.91
CA GLU A 29 -31.31 -0.74 -11.07
C GLU A 29 -30.63 -0.53 -9.72
N THR A 30 -31.42 -0.01 -8.77
CA THR A 30 -31.09 -0.09 -7.36
C THR A 30 -30.99 -1.56 -7.00
N VAL A 31 -29.77 -2.06 -6.86
CA VAL A 31 -29.49 -3.34 -6.22
C VAL A 31 -29.98 -3.20 -4.77
N ASN A 32 -31.22 -3.61 -4.53
CA ASN A 32 -31.80 -3.76 -3.21
C ASN A 32 -31.16 -5.04 -2.62
N ALA A 33 -29.90 -4.96 -2.22
CA ALA A 33 -29.27 -5.99 -1.41
C ALA A 33 -29.98 -5.99 -0.06
N LYS A 34 -30.99 -6.85 0.08
CA LYS A 34 -31.49 -7.23 1.38
C LYS A 34 -30.34 -7.81 2.16
N ALA A 35 -29.74 -7.01 3.04
CA ALA A 35 -28.83 -7.49 4.04
C ALA A 35 -29.47 -8.69 4.75
N LYS A 36 -29.02 -9.89 4.45
CA LYS A 36 -29.24 -11.06 5.26
C LYS A 36 -28.46 -10.78 6.54
N LYS A 37 -29.15 -10.30 7.60
CA LYS A 37 -28.63 -10.37 8.95
C LYS A 37 -28.34 -11.85 9.22
N THR A 38 -27.11 -12.25 9.07
CA THR A 38 -26.59 -13.44 9.70
C THR A 38 -26.61 -13.14 11.20
N GLU A 39 -27.34 -13.94 11.95
CA GLU A 39 -27.23 -14.04 13.43
C GLU A 39 -25.73 -14.17 13.74
N LYS A 40 -25.24 -13.47 14.79
CA LYS A 40 -23.86 -13.45 15.29
C LYS A 40 -23.03 -14.64 14.80
N GLY A 41 -22.65 -14.63 13.55
CA GLY A 41 -22.02 -15.69 12.79
C GLY A 41 -20.80 -15.12 12.12
N GLU A 42 -19.76 -15.85 12.18
CA GLU A 42 -18.50 -15.70 11.54
C GLU A 42 -18.62 -15.06 10.13
N TYR A 43 -18.09 -13.85 9.98
CA TYR A 43 -17.80 -13.31 8.66
C TYR A 43 -16.73 -14.17 8.00
N LYS A 44 -16.79 -14.33 6.68
CA LYS A 44 -15.68 -14.88 5.92
C LYS A 44 -14.57 -13.82 5.87
N GLU A 45 -13.36 -14.22 6.18
CA GLU A 45 -12.23 -13.30 6.10
C GLU A 45 -11.82 -13.06 4.64
N VAL A 46 -11.56 -11.80 4.29
CA VAL A 46 -10.88 -11.38 3.06
C VAL A 46 -9.47 -10.98 3.45
N GLN A 47 -8.49 -11.73 2.98
CA GLN A 47 -7.09 -11.55 3.36
C GLN A 47 -6.41 -10.53 2.46
N ILE A 48 -6.00 -9.38 3.01
CA ILE A 48 -5.34 -8.29 2.27
C ILE A 48 -3.94 -8.07 2.84
N GLY A 49 -2.92 -8.35 2.03
CA GLY A 49 -1.53 -8.13 2.40
C GLY A 49 -1.00 -6.78 1.95
N PHE A 50 -0.17 -6.14 2.76
CA PHE A 50 0.52 -4.90 2.41
C PHE A 50 1.96 -4.87 2.95
N PRO A 51 2.90 -4.17 2.28
CA PRO A 51 4.26 -4.04 2.77
C PRO A 51 4.30 -3.10 3.98
N SER A 52 5.16 -3.41 4.94
CA SER A 52 5.35 -2.61 6.14
C SER A 52 6.82 -2.53 6.54
N ALA A 53 7.23 -1.42 7.09
CA ALA A 53 8.53 -1.23 7.70
C ALA A 53 8.54 -1.48 9.22
N GLY A 54 7.57 -2.28 9.71
CA GLY A 54 7.44 -2.66 11.13
C GLY A 54 6.19 -2.09 11.83
N SER A 55 5.27 -1.48 11.07
CA SER A 55 3.95 -1.05 11.54
C SER A 55 2.89 -2.09 11.17
N ASP A 56 1.90 -2.29 12.02
CA ASP A 56 0.70 -3.08 11.69
C ASP A 56 -0.37 -2.25 10.93
N TRP A 57 -0.11 -0.97 10.70
CA TRP A 57 -0.97 -0.07 9.94
C TRP A 57 -0.51 0.02 8.50
N ALA A 58 -1.48 -0.06 7.59
CA ALA A 58 -1.27 0.21 6.19
C ALA A 58 -0.90 1.69 5.94
N GLU A 59 -0.57 2.03 4.71
CA GLU A 59 -0.33 3.40 4.26
C GLU A 59 -1.35 3.81 3.20
N GLY A 60 -1.42 5.10 2.88
CA GLY A 60 -2.23 5.64 1.79
C GLY A 60 -3.73 5.43 1.96
N THR A 61 -4.42 5.08 0.87
CA THR A 61 -5.88 4.93 0.86
C THR A 61 -6.36 3.74 1.69
N LEU A 62 -5.57 2.67 1.80
CA LEU A 62 -5.91 1.52 2.64
C LEU A 62 -5.90 1.90 4.12
N ALA A 63 -4.92 2.71 4.57
CA ALA A 63 -4.89 3.25 5.93
C ALA A 63 -6.14 4.11 6.23
N LEU A 64 -6.52 4.95 5.27
CA LEU A 64 -7.72 5.78 5.40
C LEU A 64 -9.00 4.93 5.49
N ALA A 65 -9.12 3.90 4.65
CA ALA A 65 -10.25 2.99 4.68
C ALA A 65 -10.35 2.24 6.02
N GLN A 66 -9.20 1.81 6.56
CA GLN A 66 -9.11 1.17 7.88
C GLN A 66 -9.53 2.13 9.00
N GLU A 67 -8.98 3.37 9.01
CA GLU A 67 -9.28 4.37 10.04
C GLU A 67 -10.75 4.81 10.04
N LYS A 68 -11.34 4.95 8.86
CA LYS A 68 -12.73 5.39 8.69
C LYS A 68 -13.74 4.27 8.83
N GLY A 69 -13.31 3.01 8.94
CA GLY A 69 -14.19 1.84 9.02
C GLY A 69 -14.90 1.51 7.71
N TYR A 70 -14.39 2.01 6.56
CA TYR A 70 -15.01 1.74 5.26
C TYR A 70 -14.94 0.26 4.88
N LEU A 71 -13.88 -0.45 5.28
CA LEU A 71 -13.80 -1.89 5.04
C LEU A 71 -14.97 -2.63 5.66
N ASP A 72 -15.29 -2.35 6.93
CA ASP A 72 -16.43 -2.95 7.63
C ASP A 72 -17.76 -2.48 7.01
N GLU A 73 -17.90 -1.19 6.70
CA GLU A 73 -19.10 -0.60 6.14
C GLU A 73 -19.53 -1.29 4.84
N TYR A 74 -18.56 -1.61 3.95
CA TYR A 74 -18.84 -2.17 2.63
C TYR A 74 -18.77 -3.70 2.58
N LEU A 75 -17.96 -4.36 3.43
CA LEU A 75 -17.80 -5.81 3.42
C LEU A 75 -18.79 -6.55 4.34
N HIS A 76 -19.11 -6.02 5.52
CA HIS A 76 -20.04 -6.69 6.45
C HIS A 76 -21.42 -6.96 5.87
N PRO A 77 -22.05 -6.05 5.07
CA PRO A 77 -23.31 -6.36 4.42
C PRO A 77 -23.26 -7.55 3.45
N LEU A 78 -22.09 -7.88 2.95
CA LEU A 78 -21.83 -9.02 2.06
C LEU A 78 -21.48 -10.30 2.83
N GLY A 79 -21.31 -10.22 4.15
CA GLY A 79 -20.92 -11.34 5.02
C GLY A 79 -19.42 -11.57 5.09
N TYR A 80 -18.60 -10.56 4.76
CA TYR A 80 -17.15 -10.61 4.81
C TYR A 80 -16.59 -9.63 5.84
N ASP A 81 -15.36 -9.93 6.30
CA ASP A 81 -14.55 -9.08 7.16
C ASP A 81 -13.13 -8.97 6.59
N ALA A 82 -12.55 -7.78 6.58
CA ALA A 82 -11.21 -7.58 6.05
C ALA A 82 -10.15 -7.90 7.11
N LYS A 83 -9.24 -8.81 6.78
CA LYS A 83 -8.06 -9.07 7.58
C LYS A 83 -6.82 -8.51 6.90
N LEU A 84 -6.28 -7.46 7.48
CA LEU A 84 -5.09 -6.79 6.99
C LEU A 84 -3.84 -7.43 7.59
N THR A 85 -2.89 -7.81 6.75
CA THR A 85 -1.63 -8.43 7.17
C THR A 85 -0.43 -7.63 6.67
N ALA A 86 0.39 -7.18 7.61
CA ALA A 86 1.61 -6.42 7.34
C ALA A 86 2.79 -7.36 7.05
N PHE A 87 3.53 -7.10 5.97
CA PHE A 87 4.68 -7.90 5.55
C PHE A 87 5.97 -7.08 5.57
N THR A 88 6.84 -7.33 6.54
CA THR A 88 8.17 -6.71 6.60
C THR A 88 9.10 -7.21 5.48
N GLY A 89 8.87 -8.42 4.96
CA GLY A 89 9.50 -8.94 3.76
C GLY A 89 9.02 -8.29 2.47
N ALA A 90 8.09 -7.33 2.56
CA ALA A 90 7.46 -6.60 1.45
C ALA A 90 6.97 -7.51 0.31
N ALA A 91 7.16 -7.12 -0.96
CA ALA A 91 6.60 -7.82 -2.10
C ALA A 91 7.00 -9.31 -2.19
N PRO A 92 8.24 -9.74 -1.94
CA PRO A 92 8.59 -11.16 -1.98
C PRO A 92 7.74 -12.01 -1.04
N ALA A 93 7.57 -11.59 0.22
CA ALA A 93 6.77 -12.32 1.20
C ALA A 93 5.26 -12.28 0.86
N ILE A 94 4.77 -11.17 0.31
CA ILE A 94 3.39 -11.06 -0.20
C ILE A 94 3.18 -12.02 -1.38
N HIS A 95 4.16 -12.15 -2.29
CA HIS A 95 4.09 -13.07 -3.43
C HIS A 95 4.02 -14.54 -2.95
N GLU A 96 4.81 -14.91 -1.95
CA GLU A 96 4.74 -16.24 -1.34
C GLU A 96 3.35 -16.50 -0.76
N ALA A 97 2.78 -15.53 -0.04
CA ALA A 97 1.45 -15.64 0.55
C ALA A 97 0.31 -15.68 -0.50
N LEU A 98 0.47 -14.99 -1.63
CA LEU A 98 -0.46 -15.13 -2.77
C LEU A 98 -0.39 -16.51 -3.40
N VAL A 99 0.81 -17.08 -3.56
CA VAL A 99 1.02 -18.43 -4.12
C VAL A 99 0.49 -19.51 -3.18
N SER A 100 0.70 -19.39 -1.88
CA SER A 100 0.17 -20.32 -0.87
C SER A 100 -1.32 -20.16 -0.60
N GLN A 101 -1.97 -19.15 -1.19
CA GLN A 101 -3.38 -18.79 -0.98
C GLN A 101 -3.70 -18.29 0.44
N ASP A 102 -2.68 -17.83 1.17
CA ASP A 102 -2.85 -17.18 2.48
C ASP A 102 -3.34 -15.72 2.33
N LEU A 103 -3.26 -15.16 1.11
CA LEU A 103 -3.81 -13.86 0.75
C LEU A 103 -4.75 -13.97 -0.44
N ASP A 104 -5.80 -13.13 -0.42
CA ASP A 104 -6.71 -12.93 -1.53
C ASP A 104 -6.30 -11.72 -2.37
N TYR A 105 -5.87 -10.65 -1.69
CA TYR A 105 -5.46 -9.39 -2.29
C TYR A 105 -4.11 -8.92 -1.78
N ALA A 106 -3.44 -8.14 -2.63
CA ALA A 106 -2.24 -7.39 -2.28
C ALA A 106 -2.42 -5.91 -2.59
N TYR A 107 -2.13 -5.06 -1.61
CA TYR A 107 -2.07 -3.61 -1.74
C TYR A 107 -0.61 -3.18 -1.63
N TYR A 108 0.01 -2.84 -2.76
CA TYR A 108 1.44 -2.54 -2.81
C TYR A 108 1.82 -1.75 -4.07
N ALA A 109 3.12 -1.49 -4.27
CA ALA A 109 3.64 -0.78 -5.41
C ALA A 109 3.38 -1.51 -6.74
N GLY A 110 3.04 -0.77 -7.80
CA GLY A 110 2.73 -1.32 -9.12
C GLY A 110 3.86 -2.14 -9.72
N PHE A 111 5.12 -1.76 -9.47
CA PHE A 111 6.29 -2.55 -9.87
C PHE A 111 6.25 -3.99 -9.29
N ALA A 112 5.86 -4.13 -8.03
CA ALA A 112 5.70 -5.44 -7.40
C ALA A 112 4.62 -6.29 -8.12
N GLY A 113 3.53 -5.66 -8.57
CA GLY A 113 2.49 -6.32 -9.37
C GLY A 113 3.02 -6.84 -10.71
N VAL A 114 3.86 -6.06 -11.40
CA VAL A 114 4.54 -6.49 -12.63
C VAL A 114 5.46 -7.67 -12.34
N MET A 115 6.23 -7.61 -11.25
CA MET A 115 7.11 -8.71 -10.83
C MET A 115 6.34 -9.98 -10.48
N ALA A 116 5.18 -9.87 -9.80
CA ALA A 116 4.30 -11.01 -9.54
C ALA A 116 3.90 -11.70 -10.84
N LYS A 117 3.40 -10.92 -11.80
CA LYS A 117 2.96 -11.44 -13.10
C LYS A 117 4.09 -12.06 -13.91
N SER A 118 5.28 -11.45 -13.92
CA SER A 118 6.47 -11.96 -14.62
C SER A 118 6.98 -13.28 -14.02
N ASN A 119 6.75 -13.49 -12.72
CA ASN A 119 7.06 -14.73 -12.02
C ASN A 119 5.95 -15.79 -12.11
N GLY A 120 4.92 -15.55 -12.91
CA GLY A 120 3.83 -16.51 -13.16
C GLY A 120 2.76 -16.55 -12.07
N ILE A 121 2.75 -15.59 -11.14
CA ILE A 121 1.68 -15.50 -10.13
C ILE A 121 0.42 -14.96 -10.81
N ASP A 122 -0.64 -15.76 -10.80
CA ASP A 122 -1.87 -15.41 -11.49
C ASP A 122 -2.72 -14.43 -10.68
N THR A 123 -2.61 -13.16 -11.06
CA THR A 123 -3.25 -12.03 -10.40
C THR A 123 -3.94 -11.11 -11.40
N LYS A 124 -4.97 -10.42 -10.94
CA LYS A 124 -5.67 -9.34 -11.66
C LYS A 124 -5.52 -8.02 -10.93
N LEU A 125 -5.20 -6.98 -11.69
CA LEU A 125 -5.22 -5.61 -11.21
C LEU A 125 -6.68 -5.15 -11.10
N LEU A 126 -7.09 -4.71 -9.90
CA LEU A 126 -8.41 -4.15 -9.67
C LEU A 126 -8.41 -2.64 -9.86
N THR A 127 -7.48 -1.95 -9.19
CA THR A 127 -7.41 -0.49 -9.26
C THR A 127 -6.02 0.04 -8.97
N VAL A 128 -5.80 1.27 -9.39
CA VAL A 128 -4.69 2.12 -8.92
C VAL A 128 -5.22 2.94 -7.74
N ALA A 129 -4.73 2.61 -6.56
CA ALA A 129 -5.22 3.15 -5.30
C ALA A 129 -4.47 4.41 -4.82
N GLY A 130 -3.37 4.77 -5.48
CA GLY A 130 -2.60 5.95 -5.13
C GLY A 130 -1.43 6.17 -6.08
N TYR A 131 -0.83 7.35 -5.97
CA TYR A 131 0.30 7.78 -6.79
C TYR A 131 1.34 8.47 -5.94
N GLY A 132 2.60 8.30 -6.28
CA GLY A 132 3.69 9.04 -5.69
C GLY A 132 4.97 8.24 -5.60
N SER A 133 6.04 8.90 -5.21
CA SER A 133 7.28 8.24 -4.84
C SER A 133 7.61 8.61 -3.40
N ALA A 134 7.60 7.61 -2.53
CA ALA A 134 8.00 7.79 -1.13
C ALA A 134 9.48 7.44 -0.89
N TRP A 135 10.23 7.12 -1.95
CA TRP A 135 11.58 6.59 -1.85
C TRP A 135 12.64 7.69 -1.82
N GLN A 136 13.67 7.45 -1.02
CA GLN A 136 14.86 8.28 -0.93
C GLN A 136 16.11 7.41 -0.77
N LEU A 137 17.25 7.95 -1.18
CA LEU A 137 18.56 7.36 -0.94
C LEU A 137 19.24 8.11 0.20
N ALA A 138 19.41 7.45 1.32
CA ALA A 138 20.22 7.93 2.44
C ALA A 138 21.64 7.37 2.29
N VAL A 139 22.67 8.19 2.55
CA VAL A 139 24.07 7.79 2.53
C VAL A 139 24.76 8.21 3.82
N THR A 140 25.78 7.45 4.25
CA THR A 140 26.57 7.84 5.42
C THR A 140 27.35 9.13 5.14
N VAL A 141 27.51 9.99 6.14
CA VAL A 141 28.24 11.27 5.96
C VAL A 141 29.72 11.04 5.59
N ASP A 142 30.31 9.94 6.07
CA ASP A 142 31.72 9.58 5.86
C ASP A 142 31.95 8.79 4.56
N SER A 143 30.90 8.45 3.79
CA SER A 143 31.02 7.68 2.54
C SER A 143 31.78 8.39 1.42
N GLY A 144 31.91 9.71 1.52
CA GLY A 144 32.47 10.55 0.44
C GLY A 144 31.50 10.75 -0.74
N ILE A 145 30.26 10.24 -0.64
CA ILE A 145 29.23 10.36 -1.68
C ILE A 145 28.61 11.77 -1.59
N SER A 146 28.69 12.54 -2.68
CA SER A 146 28.10 13.87 -2.77
C SER A 146 27.16 14.02 -3.98
N THR A 147 27.34 13.17 -4.99
CA THR A 147 26.50 13.11 -6.20
C THR A 147 26.13 11.66 -6.48
N LEU A 148 25.14 11.44 -7.36
CA LEU A 148 24.75 10.08 -7.78
C LEU A 148 25.90 9.34 -8.48
N LYS A 149 26.80 10.04 -9.17
CA LYS A 149 27.97 9.43 -9.82
C LYS A 149 28.98 8.83 -8.83
N ASP A 150 29.01 9.35 -7.60
CA ASP A 150 29.91 8.84 -6.55
C ASP A 150 29.44 7.48 -6.00
N LEU A 151 28.27 6.97 -6.44
CA LEU A 151 27.78 5.65 -6.09
C LEU A 151 28.62 4.52 -6.69
N LYS A 152 29.43 4.82 -7.72
CA LYS A 152 30.31 3.81 -8.34
C LYS A 152 31.25 3.17 -7.32
N GLY A 153 31.18 1.83 -7.25
CA GLY A 153 31.96 1.01 -6.30
C GLY A 153 31.47 1.05 -4.86
N LYS A 154 30.39 1.77 -4.57
CA LYS A 154 29.80 1.86 -3.21
C LYS A 154 28.90 0.69 -2.92
N THR A 155 28.66 0.44 -1.63
CA THR A 155 27.78 -0.62 -1.13
C THR A 155 26.43 -0.03 -0.76
N ILE A 156 25.36 -0.44 -1.47
CA ILE A 156 24.02 0.11 -1.31
C ILE A 156 23.05 -0.99 -0.91
N SER A 157 22.37 -0.77 0.23
CA SER A 157 21.29 -1.63 0.70
C SER A 157 19.97 -1.25 0.03
N TYR A 158 19.23 -2.26 -0.42
CA TYR A 158 17.92 -2.13 -1.04
C TYR A 158 17.12 -3.41 -0.86
N GLN A 159 15.81 -3.37 -1.12
CA GLN A 159 14.96 -4.55 -1.09
C GLN A 159 14.69 -5.05 -2.51
N ARG A 160 15.19 -6.25 -2.83
CA ARG A 160 15.04 -6.86 -4.15
C ARG A 160 13.59 -7.29 -4.40
N GLY A 161 13.12 -7.17 -5.65
CA GLY A 161 11.78 -7.58 -6.06
C GLY A 161 10.66 -6.65 -5.61
N ALA A 162 11.01 -5.50 -5.03
CA ALA A 162 10.08 -4.50 -4.53
C ALA A 162 10.41 -3.10 -5.07
N ALA A 163 9.56 -2.12 -4.77
CA ALA A 163 9.70 -0.74 -5.23
C ALA A 163 11.08 -0.09 -5.00
N PRO A 164 11.77 -0.34 -3.86
CA PRO A 164 13.15 0.15 -3.67
C PRO A 164 14.12 -0.26 -4.76
N GLN A 165 13.94 -1.43 -5.35
CA GLN A 165 14.78 -1.86 -6.48
C GLN A 165 14.56 -0.98 -7.70
N MET A 166 13.31 -0.76 -8.09
CA MET A 166 12.99 0.10 -9.24
C MET A 166 13.56 1.51 -9.04
N TYR A 167 13.35 2.07 -7.84
CA TYR A 167 13.88 3.39 -7.49
C TYR A 167 15.41 3.46 -7.61
N LEU A 168 16.13 2.45 -7.10
CA LEU A 168 17.59 2.39 -7.18
C LEU A 168 18.07 2.29 -8.62
N LEU A 169 17.44 1.44 -9.44
CA LEU A 169 17.80 1.29 -10.85
C LEU A 169 17.66 2.62 -11.62
N LYS A 170 16.62 3.39 -11.36
CA LYS A 170 16.43 4.72 -11.96
C LYS A 170 17.48 5.72 -11.51
N ILE A 171 17.89 5.71 -10.24
CA ILE A 171 18.99 6.53 -9.75
C ILE A 171 20.30 6.18 -10.46
N LEU A 172 20.58 4.89 -10.63
CA LEU A 172 21.79 4.44 -11.33
C LEU A 172 21.76 4.85 -12.80
N GLU A 173 20.62 4.73 -13.48
CA GLU A 173 20.42 5.19 -14.85
C GLU A 173 20.68 6.71 -14.98
N GLU A 174 20.12 7.51 -14.05
CA GLU A 174 20.35 8.97 -14.00
C GLU A 174 21.83 9.31 -13.80
N ALA A 175 22.53 8.50 -12.99
CA ALA A 175 23.97 8.64 -12.78
C ALA A 175 24.83 8.18 -13.97
N GLY A 176 24.25 7.48 -14.95
CA GLY A 176 24.96 6.79 -16.03
C GLY A 176 25.72 5.56 -15.53
N LEU A 177 25.19 4.88 -14.51
CA LEU A 177 25.75 3.67 -13.90
C LEU A 177 24.85 2.47 -14.19
N GLU A 178 25.45 1.27 -14.16
CA GLU A 178 24.73 0.00 -14.23
C GLU A 178 24.75 -0.70 -12.85
N GLU A 179 23.89 -1.72 -12.65
CA GLU A 179 23.89 -2.51 -11.40
C GLU A 179 25.28 -3.06 -11.04
N GLY A 180 26.06 -3.47 -12.04
CA GLY A 180 27.41 -3.99 -11.86
C GLY A 180 28.44 -2.95 -11.40
N ASP A 181 28.11 -1.66 -11.46
CA ASP A 181 28.99 -0.58 -10.99
C ASP A 181 28.93 -0.35 -9.47
N VAL A 182 27.95 -0.96 -8.78
CA VAL A 182 27.72 -0.82 -7.35
C VAL A 182 27.64 -2.20 -6.67
N ASN A 183 27.95 -2.24 -5.37
CA ASN A 183 27.80 -3.46 -4.57
C ASN A 183 26.40 -3.46 -3.95
N LEU A 184 25.50 -4.27 -4.48
CA LEU A 184 24.10 -4.32 -4.05
C LEU A 184 23.86 -5.34 -2.94
N VAL A 185 23.33 -4.88 -1.79
CA VAL A 185 23.01 -5.71 -0.63
C VAL A 185 21.49 -5.78 -0.51
N ASN A 186 20.93 -6.98 -0.72
CA ASN A 186 19.50 -7.22 -0.49
C ASN A 186 19.21 -7.34 1.00
N SER A 187 18.34 -6.47 1.52
CA SER A 187 17.90 -6.48 2.92
C SER A 187 16.52 -5.84 3.05
N THR A 188 15.87 -6.06 4.18
CA THR A 188 14.68 -5.27 4.54
C THR A 188 15.08 -3.82 4.87
N ILE A 189 14.12 -2.89 4.85
CA ILE A 189 14.41 -1.48 5.16
C ILE A 189 14.98 -1.32 6.59
N PRO A 190 14.44 -1.95 7.65
CA PRO A 190 15.01 -1.86 8.99
C PRO A 190 16.45 -2.39 9.08
N GLU A 191 16.76 -3.49 8.39
CA GLU A 191 18.12 -4.03 8.32
C GLU A 191 19.07 -3.09 7.57
N GLY A 192 18.60 -2.50 6.47
CA GLY A 192 19.33 -1.48 5.70
C GLY A 192 19.67 -0.24 6.53
N LEU A 193 18.71 0.28 7.30
CA LEU A 193 18.92 1.39 8.23
C LEU A 193 19.90 1.04 9.33
N SER A 194 19.81 -0.17 9.90
CA SER A 194 20.76 -0.67 10.90
C SER A 194 22.17 -0.75 10.33
N SER A 195 22.31 -1.31 9.12
CA SER A 195 23.60 -1.41 8.42
C SER A 195 24.17 -0.05 8.07
N LEU A 196 23.34 0.91 7.63
CA LEU A 196 23.71 2.30 7.38
C LEU A 196 24.21 2.98 8.66
N SER A 197 23.48 2.82 9.76
CA SER A 197 23.87 3.36 11.08
C SER A 197 25.20 2.81 11.60
N ALA A 198 25.49 1.56 11.28
CA ALA A 198 26.75 0.88 11.65
C ALA A 198 27.91 1.18 10.68
N GLY A 199 27.66 1.87 9.55
CA GLY A 199 28.66 2.08 8.49
C GLY A 199 29.02 0.81 7.72
N ALA A 200 28.19 -0.25 7.79
CA ALA A 200 28.39 -1.50 7.06
C ALA A 200 27.98 -1.39 5.58
N VAL A 201 27.19 -0.37 5.23
CA VAL A 201 26.86 0.02 3.87
C VAL A 201 27.05 1.53 3.70
N ASP A 202 27.38 1.96 2.50
CA ASP A 202 27.59 3.39 2.18
C ASP A 202 26.26 4.13 2.00
N GLY A 203 25.22 3.41 1.56
CA GLY A 203 23.88 3.95 1.35
C GLY A 203 22.79 2.91 1.53
N ALA A 204 21.56 3.41 1.73
CA ALA A 204 20.36 2.58 1.83
C ALA A 204 19.17 3.28 1.16
N VAL A 205 18.40 2.52 0.38
CA VAL A 205 17.11 2.96 -0.14
C VAL A 205 16.07 2.75 0.94
N VAL A 206 15.40 3.83 1.32
CA VAL A 206 14.43 3.86 2.42
C VAL A 206 13.21 4.69 2.04
N THR A 207 12.12 4.58 2.79
CA THR A 207 10.97 5.48 2.61
C THR A 207 11.23 6.83 3.29
N TYR A 208 10.46 7.82 2.87
CA TYR A 208 10.52 9.17 3.39
C TYR A 208 10.41 9.17 4.94
N GLY A 209 11.28 9.92 5.59
CA GLY A 209 11.28 10.07 7.06
C GLY A 209 12.00 8.97 7.83
N GLN A 210 12.22 7.79 7.27
CA GLN A 210 12.81 6.66 8.02
C GLN A 210 14.29 6.85 8.38
N ALA A 211 15.03 7.65 7.60
CA ALA A 211 16.41 7.98 7.90
C ALA A 211 16.58 9.26 8.76
N ASP A 212 15.50 9.98 9.10
CA ASP A 212 15.57 11.28 9.74
C ASP A 212 16.33 11.25 11.07
N THR A 213 16.13 10.24 11.88
CA THR A 213 16.90 10.06 13.14
C THR A 213 18.40 9.96 12.89
N LEU A 214 18.83 9.27 11.82
CA LEU A 214 20.26 9.16 11.47
C LEU A 214 20.79 10.50 10.94
N VAL A 215 19.96 11.23 10.21
CA VAL A 215 20.30 12.58 9.71
C VAL A 215 20.44 13.56 10.88
N GLU A 216 19.50 13.58 11.83
CA GLU A 216 19.57 14.40 13.05
C GLU A 216 20.80 14.07 13.91
N GLN A 217 21.20 12.81 13.96
CA GLN A 217 22.41 12.36 14.64
C GLN A 217 23.71 12.70 13.88
N GLY A 218 23.62 13.26 12.67
CA GLY A 218 24.77 13.55 11.82
C GLY A 218 25.50 12.31 11.27
N LYS A 219 24.85 11.15 11.27
CA LYS A 219 25.40 9.87 10.77
C LYS A 219 25.12 9.64 9.28
N ALA A 220 23.98 10.16 8.81
CA ALA A 220 23.58 10.04 7.41
C ALA A 220 23.13 11.39 6.85
N LYS A 221 23.04 11.45 5.53
CA LYS A 221 22.40 12.54 4.79
C LYS A 221 21.54 11.96 3.68
N ILE A 222 20.49 12.67 3.27
CA ILE A 222 19.69 12.29 2.11
C ILE A 222 20.40 12.79 0.87
N LEU A 223 20.78 11.88 -0.01
CA LEU A 223 21.44 12.19 -1.26
C LEU A 223 20.43 12.49 -2.38
N HIS A 224 19.32 11.74 -2.42
CA HIS A 224 18.32 11.86 -3.45
C HIS A 224 16.92 11.55 -2.88
N LYS A 225 15.91 12.28 -3.37
CA LYS A 225 14.51 12.10 -3.00
C LYS A 225 13.66 12.00 -4.27
N GLY A 226 12.95 10.89 -4.46
CA GLY A 226 12.09 10.69 -5.62
C GLY A 226 10.97 11.73 -5.73
N VAL A 227 10.46 12.23 -4.62
CA VAL A 227 9.40 13.27 -4.60
C VAL A 227 9.88 14.65 -5.05
N GLU A 228 11.16 14.94 -4.93
CA GLU A 228 11.78 16.21 -5.34
C GLU A 228 12.40 16.13 -6.75
N ALA A 229 12.49 14.91 -7.30
CA ALA A 229 12.99 14.64 -8.63
C ALA A 229 11.89 14.71 -9.69
N ASP A 230 12.22 14.39 -10.94
CA ASP A 230 11.24 14.31 -12.01
C ASP A 230 10.15 13.27 -11.70
N LEU A 231 8.92 13.74 -11.49
CA LEU A 231 7.79 12.88 -11.16
C LEU A 231 7.51 11.82 -12.22
N ASP A 232 7.74 12.13 -13.51
CA ASP A 232 7.49 11.16 -14.59
C ASP A 232 8.49 10.00 -14.52
N THR A 233 9.72 10.25 -14.06
CA THR A 233 10.75 9.25 -13.88
C THR A 233 10.54 8.39 -12.62
N TYR A 234 10.19 9.03 -11.50
CA TYR A 234 10.09 8.36 -10.20
C TYR A 234 8.67 8.04 -9.77
N PHE A 235 7.73 8.24 -10.68
CA PHE A 235 6.32 7.89 -10.45
C PHE A 235 6.14 6.41 -10.21
N GLU A 236 5.46 6.07 -9.12
CA GLU A 236 5.07 4.71 -8.80
C GLU A 236 3.62 4.67 -8.32
N PRO A 237 2.75 3.95 -9.03
CA PRO A 237 1.40 3.74 -8.55
C PRO A 237 1.39 2.74 -7.39
N THR A 238 0.55 2.99 -6.39
CA THR A 238 0.09 1.96 -5.46
C THR A 238 -1.12 1.28 -6.06
N VAL A 239 -1.15 -0.04 -6.05
CA VAL A 239 -2.20 -0.83 -6.68
C VAL A 239 -2.85 -1.79 -5.69
N LEU A 240 -4.13 -2.09 -5.95
CA LEU A 240 -4.81 -3.25 -5.38
C LEU A 240 -4.91 -4.30 -6.47
N LEU A 241 -4.38 -5.47 -6.22
CA LEU A 241 -4.57 -6.64 -7.07
C LEU A 241 -5.02 -7.84 -6.24
N GLY A 242 -5.67 -8.80 -6.88
CA GLY A 242 -6.13 -10.02 -6.23
C GLY A 242 -5.73 -11.27 -7.00
N ARG A 243 -5.74 -12.43 -6.34
CA ARG A 243 -5.61 -13.71 -7.01
C ARG A 243 -6.74 -13.84 -8.03
N THR A 244 -6.41 -14.24 -9.27
CA THR A 244 -7.39 -14.33 -10.37
C THR A 244 -8.62 -15.15 -9.98
N GLU A 245 -8.43 -16.33 -9.40
CA GLU A 245 -9.51 -17.21 -8.96
C GLU A 245 -10.46 -16.51 -7.98
N PHE A 246 -9.91 -15.90 -6.91
CA PHE A 246 -10.71 -15.22 -5.90
C PHE A 246 -11.48 -14.03 -6.49
N VAL A 247 -10.82 -13.24 -7.34
CA VAL A 247 -11.42 -12.07 -8.01
C VAL A 247 -12.59 -12.49 -8.91
N GLU A 248 -12.47 -13.62 -9.63
CA GLU A 248 -13.52 -14.11 -10.52
C GLU A 248 -14.74 -14.65 -9.75
N GLU A 249 -14.51 -15.28 -8.60
CA GLU A 249 -15.54 -15.88 -7.78
C GLU A 249 -16.26 -14.88 -6.86
N ASN A 250 -15.62 -13.75 -6.52
CA ASN A 250 -16.11 -12.81 -5.50
C ASN A 250 -16.28 -11.38 -6.04
N GLN A 251 -17.02 -11.22 -7.13
CA GLN A 251 -17.18 -9.91 -7.81
C GLN A 251 -17.76 -8.83 -6.91
N GLU A 252 -18.69 -9.17 -6.01
CA GLU A 252 -19.28 -8.22 -5.05
C GLU A 252 -18.24 -7.70 -4.04
N VAL A 253 -17.30 -8.55 -3.61
CA VAL A 253 -16.17 -8.16 -2.75
C VAL A 253 -15.24 -7.20 -3.50
N ASN A 254 -14.95 -7.48 -4.78
CA ASN A 254 -14.14 -6.59 -5.59
C ASN A 254 -14.74 -5.18 -5.66
N VAL A 255 -16.05 -5.08 -5.89
CA VAL A 255 -16.75 -3.79 -5.95
C VAL A 255 -16.73 -3.08 -4.59
N ALA A 256 -16.85 -3.81 -3.49
CA ALA A 256 -16.80 -3.25 -2.13
C ALA A 256 -15.40 -2.69 -1.78
N LEU A 257 -14.34 -3.18 -2.41
CA LEU A 257 -12.97 -2.74 -2.20
C LEU A 257 -12.55 -1.58 -3.12
N LEU A 258 -13.35 -1.23 -4.13
CA LEU A 258 -13.11 -0.13 -5.09
C LEU A 258 -13.73 1.18 -4.63
#